data_679876042e4cbfa046bf9078eb223a96
#
_entry.id   679876042e4cbfa046bf9078eb223a96
#
_cell.length_a   1.000
_cell.length_b   1.000
_cell.length_c   1.000
_cell.angle_alpha   90.00
_cell.angle_beta   90.00
_cell.angle_gamma   90.00
#
_symmetry.space_group_name_H-M   'P 1'
#
loop_
_entity.id
_entity.type
_entity.pdbx_description
1 polymer ?
#
loop_
_entity_poly.entity_id
_entity_poly.type
_entity_poly.pdbx_seq_one_letter_code
_entity_poly.pdbx_strand_id
1 'polypeptide(L)'
;TSFGAGNDPLWIVDGIAVDNIGFLNQSDIESMEILKDGASASIYGVSAARGVILVTTKKGKQGKISLSYNGFYGVGNAAKKLDLLNASQYAMLANEKRINGGGNAYFPNPDALGAGTDWQKLIFNSAARTSHDISVSGGNDKSTFFGSFGYYNQEGIVMRDISNYKRITARLNSSHKVFPFLTVGQTLNYTHVKSQGINSNGEFGGPLSSAINLDPTTPIIETDPAKIKSSAYNNPYILRAPGGNPYGISSLVNQEMSNPLAFQQTQLGNYNWSDDFVGNVYAELKL
;
A
#
# COMPACT_ATOMS: atom_id res chain seq x y z
N THR A 1 12.73 22.77 -12.18
CA THR A 1 13.38 21.49 -11.86
C THR A 1 14.76 21.79 -11.29
N SER A 2 14.91 21.70 -9.97
CA SER A 2 16.22 21.81 -9.34
C SER A 2 16.90 20.45 -9.32
N PHE A 3 18.13 20.38 -9.80
CA PHE A 3 18.98 19.20 -9.66
C PHE A 3 19.28 18.98 -8.16
N GLY A 4 18.83 17.87 -7.59
CA GLY A 4 19.25 17.41 -6.26
C GLY A 4 18.40 17.81 -5.05
N ALA A 5 17.36 18.63 -5.20
CA ALA A 5 16.36 18.86 -4.13
C ALA A 5 15.02 18.26 -4.55
N GLY A 6 14.34 17.53 -3.68
CA GLY A 6 13.03 16.99 -3.95
C GLY A 6 12.06 18.04 -4.52
N ASN A 7 11.09 17.63 -5.32
CA ASN A 7 10.12 18.55 -5.96
C ASN A 7 8.84 18.75 -5.12
N ASP A 8 8.79 18.22 -3.90
CA ASP A 8 7.60 18.26 -3.07
C ASP A 8 7.37 19.66 -2.48
N PRO A 9 6.11 20.13 -2.42
CA PRO A 9 5.77 21.39 -1.77
C PRO A 9 5.98 21.29 -0.27
N LEU A 10 6.13 22.46 0.39
CA LEU A 10 6.17 22.55 1.83
C LEU A 10 4.76 22.38 2.39
N TRP A 11 4.56 21.42 3.27
CA TRP A 11 3.30 21.19 3.98
C TRP A 11 3.32 21.94 5.31
N ILE A 12 2.27 22.72 5.56
CA ILE A 12 2.05 23.40 6.84
C ILE A 12 0.69 22.96 7.39
N VAL A 13 0.71 22.23 8.49
CA VAL A 13 -0.50 21.74 9.17
C VAL A 13 -0.70 22.52 10.47
N ASP A 14 -1.78 23.29 10.58
CA ASP A 14 -2.08 24.15 11.72
C ASP A 14 -0.88 25.03 12.16
N GLY A 15 -0.10 25.50 11.19
CA GLY A 15 1.08 26.34 11.43
C GLY A 15 2.40 25.58 11.66
N ILE A 16 2.39 24.25 11.68
CA ILE A 16 3.58 23.40 11.82
C ILE A 16 4.02 22.88 10.45
N ALA A 17 5.31 23.06 10.14
CA ALA A 17 5.91 22.46 8.95
C ALA A 17 6.07 20.93 9.13
N VAL A 18 5.63 20.16 8.15
CA VAL A 18 5.72 18.70 8.14
C VAL A 18 6.17 18.22 6.77
N ASP A 19 6.77 17.03 6.71
CA ASP A 19 7.26 16.47 5.44
C ASP A 19 6.12 15.97 4.54
N ASN A 20 5.04 15.48 5.12
CA ASN A 20 3.86 15.00 4.40
C ASN A 20 2.64 15.00 5.32
N ILE A 21 1.46 14.76 4.75
CA ILE A 21 0.19 14.70 5.50
C ILE A 21 -0.36 13.28 5.67
N GLY A 22 0.45 12.25 5.44
CA GLY A 22 0.03 10.85 5.57
C GLY A 22 -0.48 10.47 6.96
N PHE A 23 -0.06 11.21 7.99
CA PHE A 23 -0.50 11.05 9.36
C PHE A 23 -1.90 11.64 9.63
N LEU A 24 -2.44 12.49 8.76
CA LEU A 24 -3.76 13.09 8.95
C LEU A 24 -4.87 12.20 8.40
N ASN A 25 -5.98 12.16 9.12
CA ASN A 25 -7.22 11.66 8.57
C ASN A 25 -7.87 12.75 7.70
N GLN A 26 -8.27 12.39 6.48
CA GLN A 26 -8.95 13.33 5.58
C GLN A 26 -10.23 13.93 6.16
N SER A 27 -10.94 13.15 6.97
CA SER A 27 -12.16 13.62 7.65
C SER A 27 -11.90 14.71 8.69
N ASP A 28 -10.65 14.89 9.15
CA ASP A 28 -10.23 15.90 10.11
C ASP A 28 -9.78 17.22 9.44
N ILE A 29 -9.68 17.26 8.14
CA ILE A 29 -9.30 18.46 7.38
C ILE A 29 -10.53 19.38 7.27
N GLU A 30 -10.37 20.65 7.62
CA GLU A 30 -11.37 21.69 7.43
C GLU A 30 -11.17 22.43 6.10
N SER A 31 -9.90 22.80 5.79
CA SER A 31 -9.55 23.42 4.51
C SER A 31 -8.12 23.10 4.07
N MET A 32 -7.87 23.21 2.77
CA MET A 32 -6.56 23.16 2.17
C MET A 32 -6.40 24.35 1.21
N GLU A 33 -5.30 25.09 1.37
CA GLU A 33 -4.97 26.24 0.57
C GLU A 33 -3.60 26.05 -0.06
N ILE A 34 -3.46 26.37 -1.34
CA ILE A 34 -2.21 26.23 -2.08
C ILE A 34 -1.68 27.61 -2.41
N LEU A 35 -0.53 27.97 -1.83
CA LEU A 35 0.19 29.20 -2.09
C LEU A 35 1.20 28.96 -3.22
N LYS A 36 0.90 29.48 -4.42
CA LYS A 36 1.75 29.29 -5.60
C LYS A 36 2.57 30.53 -5.94
N ASP A 37 2.20 31.67 -5.40
CA ASP A 37 2.90 32.94 -5.65
C ASP A 37 4.01 33.16 -4.64
N GLY A 38 5.12 33.76 -5.10
CA GLY A 38 6.32 34.00 -4.28
C GLY A 38 6.07 34.98 -3.13
N ALA A 39 5.09 35.87 -3.22
CA ALA A 39 4.78 36.83 -2.17
C ALA A 39 4.12 36.13 -0.97
N SER A 40 3.09 35.32 -1.22
CA SER A 40 2.39 34.56 -0.16
C SER A 40 3.29 33.49 0.46
N ALA A 41 4.17 32.87 -0.35
CA ALA A 41 5.08 31.83 0.11
C ALA A 41 6.28 32.37 0.89
N SER A 42 6.65 33.65 0.70
CA SER A 42 7.86 34.26 1.28
C SER A 42 7.97 34.20 2.81
N ILE A 43 6.83 34.21 3.51
CA ILE A 43 6.78 34.12 4.97
C ILE A 43 7.30 32.76 5.50
N TYR A 44 7.36 31.73 4.64
CA TYR A 44 7.84 30.40 4.99
C TYR A 44 9.29 30.14 4.54
N GLY A 45 9.97 31.19 4.04
CA GLY A 45 11.40 31.14 3.71
C GLY A 45 11.72 30.35 2.44
N VAL A 46 12.98 29.94 2.32
CA VAL A 46 13.53 29.28 1.11
C VAL A 46 12.84 27.96 0.81
N SER A 47 12.38 27.24 1.82
CA SER A 47 11.68 25.96 1.67
C SER A 47 10.36 26.09 0.91
N ALA A 48 9.79 27.30 0.88
CA ALA A 48 8.55 27.63 0.17
C ALA A 48 8.71 27.89 -1.34
N ALA A 49 9.94 27.90 -1.86
CA ALA A 49 10.21 28.16 -3.28
C ALA A 49 9.51 27.19 -4.24
N ARG A 50 9.05 26.04 -3.73
CA ARG A 50 8.32 25.01 -4.48
C ARG A 50 6.79 25.06 -4.29
N GLY A 51 6.31 26.11 -3.64
CA GLY A 51 4.93 26.27 -3.21
C GLY A 51 4.70 25.74 -1.79
N VAL A 52 3.64 26.24 -1.18
CA VAL A 52 3.22 25.86 0.19
C VAL A 52 1.80 25.35 0.14
N ILE A 53 1.53 24.26 0.83
CA ILE A 53 0.18 23.76 1.04
C ILE A 53 -0.15 23.94 2.52
N LEU A 54 -1.10 24.84 2.79
CA LEU A 54 -1.63 25.08 4.12
C LEU A 54 -2.79 24.12 4.37
N VAL A 55 -2.70 23.35 5.42
CA VAL A 55 -3.77 22.47 5.87
C VAL A 55 -4.29 22.97 7.20
N THR A 56 -5.56 23.35 7.22
CA THR A 56 -6.26 23.69 8.45
C THR A 56 -7.13 22.51 8.87
N THR A 57 -6.96 22.08 10.10
CA THR A 57 -7.73 20.96 10.63
C THR A 57 -8.93 21.42 11.44
N LYS A 58 -9.94 20.57 11.57
CA LYS A 58 -11.13 20.82 12.36
C LYS A 58 -10.78 21.10 13.80
N LYS A 59 -11.42 22.14 14.37
CA LYS A 59 -11.26 22.57 15.76
C LYS A 59 -12.60 22.50 16.48
N GLY A 60 -12.56 22.49 17.81
CA GLY A 60 -13.73 22.62 18.63
C GLY A 60 -14.46 23.94 18.35
N LYS A 61 -15.79 23.89 18.28
CA LYS A 61 -16.66 25.07 18.10
C LYS A 61 -17.55 25.22 19.29
N GLN A 62 -17.84 26.48 19.67
CA GLN A 62 -18.82 26.79 20.71
C GLN A 62 -20.20 26.27 20.27
N GLY A 63 -20.90 25.61 21.17
CA GLY A 63 -22.23 25.07 20.91
C GLY A 63 -22.45 23.71 21.57
N LYS A 64 -23.57 23.08 21.24
CA LYS A 64 -23.90 21.72 21.71
C LYS A 64 -22.90 20.70 21.22
N ILE A 65 -22.74 19.65 21.99
CA ILE A 65 -21.92 18.51 21.59
C ILE A 65 -22.48 17.91 20.28
N SER A 66 -21.61 17.78 19.29
CA SER A 66 -21.91 17.18 18.01
C SER A 66 -21.06 15.93 17.86
N LEU A 67 -21.68 14.80 17.55
CA LEU A 67 -21.06 13.54 17.23
C LEU A 67 -21.23 13.28 15.73
N SER A 68 -20.14 12.93 15.04
CA SER A 68 -20.17 12.57 13.63
C SER A 68 -19.53 11.21 13.42
N TYR A 69 -20.14 10.41 12.57
CA TYR A 69 -19.58 9.15 12.10
C TYR A 69 -19.60 9.11 10.58
N ASN A 70 -18.47 8.73 10.00
CA ASN A 70 -18.33 8.48 8.57
C ASN A 70 -17.77 7.09 8.35
N GLY A 71 -18.48 6.27 7.59
CA GLY A 71 -18.08 4.91 7.27
C GLY A 71 -18.04 4.66 5.78
N PHE A 72 -17.04 3.91 5.35
CA PHE A 72 -16.88 3.48 3.95
C PHE A 72 -16.48 2.01 3.89
N TYR A 73 -17.11 1.28 2.98
CA TYR A 73 -16.72 -0.07 2.60
C TYR A 73 -16.71 -0.20 1.07
N GLY A 74 -15.65 -0.74 0.53
CA GLY A 74 -15.53 -0.99 -0.90
C GLY A 74 -14.77 -2.28 -1.18
N VAL A 75 -14.96 -2.82 -2.38
CA VAL A 75 -14.24 -3.99 -2.87
C VAL A 75 -13.57 -3.63 -4.19
N GLY A 76 -12.26 -3.79 -4.25
CA GLY A 76 -11.46 -3.61 -5.45
C GLY A 76 -11.17 -4.95 -6.12
N ASN A 77 -11.15 -4.96 -7.44
CA ASN A 77 -10.73 -6.09 -8.26
C ASN A 77 -9.80 -5.60 -9.35
N ALA A 78 -9.00 -6.49 -9.93
CA ALA A 78 -8.23 -6.18 -11.12
C ALA A 78 -9.19 -5.80 -12.27
N ALA A 79 -9.01 -4.61 -12.83
CA ALA A 79 -9.88 -4.10 -13.91
C ALA A 79 -9.75 -4.94 -15.18
N LYS A 80 -8.55 -5.47 -15.44
CA LYS A 80 -8.26 -6.31 -16.61
C LYS A 80 -7.16 -7.29 -16.27
N LYS A 81 -7.26 -8.50 -16.81
CA LYS A 81 -6.19 -9.50 -16.86
C LYS A 81 -5.76 -9.68 -18.33
N LEU A 82 -4.56 -10.13 -18.53
CA LEU A 82 -4.09 -10.49 -19.88
C LEU A 82 -4.68 -11.84 -20.28
N ASP A 83 -5.02 -11.95 -21.53
CA ASP A 83 -5.39 -13.24 -22.12
C ASP A 83 -4.10 -13.98 -22.52
N LEU A 84 -3.70 -14.91 -21.67
CA LEU A 84 -2.46 -15.68 -21.84
C LEU A 84 -2.78 -17.10 -22.34
N LEU A 85 -1.78 -17.71 -22.95
CA LEU A 85 -1.89 -19.09 -23.41
C LEU A 85 -2.10 -20.05 -22.23
N ASN A 86 -2.96 -21.04 -22.42
CA ASN A 86 -3.06 -22.17 -21.51
C ASN A 86 -1.90 -23.16 -21.74
N ALA A 87 -1.78 -24.20 -20.90
CA ALA A 87 -0.64 -25.12 -20.98
C ALA A 87 -0.56 -25.88 -22.31
N SER A 88 -1.68 -26.31 -22.87
CA SER A 88 -1.73 -26.99 -24.18
C SER A 88 -1.26 -26.05 -25.30
N GLN A 89 -1.79 -24.84 -25.36
CA GLN A 89 -1.42 -23.85 -26.38
C GLN A 89 0.05 -23.44 -26.25
N TYR A 90 0.51 -23.20 -25.02
CA TYR A 90 1.91 -22.86 -24.75
C TYR A 90 2.85 -24.00 -25.21
N ALA A 91 2.51 -25.25 -24.88
CA ALA A 91 3.29 -26.41 -25.23
C ALA A 91 3.37 -26.62 -26.75
N MET A 92 2.27 -26.39 -27.49
CA MET A 92 2.27 -26.44 -28.95
C MET A 92 3.23 -25.42 -29.54
N LEU A 93 3.15 -24.15 -29.11
CA LEU A 93 4.03 -23.09 -29.61
C LEU A 93 5.49 -23.29 -29.19
N ALA A 94 5.72 -23.79 -27.98
CA ALA A 94 7.08 -24.12 -27.51
C ALA A 94 7.71 -25.26 -28.34
N ASN A 95 6.92 -26.27 -28.70
CA ASN A 95 7.34 -27.34 -29.59
C ASN A 95 7.62 -26.83 -31.01
N GLU A 96 6.74 -26.02 -31.58
CA GLU A 96 6.95 -25.40 -32.90
C GLU A 96 8.24 -24.58 -32.93
N LYS A 97 8.44 -23.71 -31.97
CA LYS A 97 9.69 -22.94 -31.81
C LYS A 97 10.90 -23.84 -31.75
N ARG A 98 10.83 -24.92 -31.00
CA ARG A 98 11.96 -25.84 -30.81
C ARG A 98 12.28 -26.63 -32.06
N ILE A 99 11.28 -27.16 -32.76
CA ILE A 99 11.40 -27.92 -34.00
C ILE A 99 11.95 -27.04 -35.12
N ASN A 100 11.42 -25.81 -35.26
CA ASN A 100 11.90 -24.82 -36.23
C ASN A 100 13.37 -24.42 -35.99
N GLY A 101 13.83 -24.50 -34.72
CA GLY A 101 15.23 -24.33 -34.36
C GLY A 101 16.09 -25.60 -34.48
N GLY A 102 15.57 -26.68 -35.12
CA GLY A 102 16.30 -27.94 -35.35
C GLY A 102 16.40 -28.86 -34.14
N GLY A 103 15.63 -28.63 -33.08
CA GLY A 103 15.60 -29.49 -31.90
C GLY A 103 14.37 -30.41 -31.86
N ASN A 104 14.34 -31.31 -30.89
CA ASN A 104 13.20 -32.19 -30.65
C ASN A 104 12.12 -31.48 -29.82
N ALA A 105 10.85 -31.86 -30.00
CA ALA A 105 9.73 -31.34 -29.20
C ALA A 105 10.00 -31.50 -27.69
N TYR A 106 9.61 -30.49 -26.92
CA TYR A 106 9.65 -30.56 -25.45
C TYR A 106 8.53 -31.43 -24.88
N PHE A 107 7.34 -31.34 -25.47
CA PHE A 107 6.13 -31.97 -24.99
C PHE A 107 5.62 -33.01 -26.01
N PRO A 108 5.71 -34.32 -25.68
CA PRO A 108 5.24 -35.38 -26.59
C PRO A 108 3.76 -35.32 -26.91
N ASN A 109 2.95 -34.89 -25.94
CA ASN A 109 1.50 -34.75 -26.07
C ASN A 109 1.00 -33.42 -25.47
N PRO A 110 1.07 -32.30 -26.21
CA PRO A 110 0.66 -30.98 -25.73
C PRO A 110 -0.81 -30.92 -25.30
N ASP A 111 -1.71 -31.60 -26.02
CA ASP A 111 -3.15 -31.57 -25.74
C ASP A 111 -3.51 -32.17 -24.37
N ALA A 112 -2.72 -33.10 -23.88
CA ALA A 112 -2.94 -33.73 -22.58
C ALA A 112 -2.66 -32.79 -21.39
N LEU A 113 -2.00 -31.63 -21.61
CA LEU A 113 -1.67 -30.69 -20.53
C LEU A 113 -2.86 -29.86 -20.09
N GLY A 114 -3.89 -29.71 -20.93
CA GLY A 114 -5.10 -28.99 -20.60
C GLY A 114 -4.86 -27.51 -20.30
N ALA A 115 -5.55 -26.98 -19.28
CA ALA A 115 -5.45 -25.57 -18.92
C ALA A 115 -4.11 -25.22 -18.25
N GLY A 116 -3.56 -26.15 -17.46
CA GLY A 116 -2.35 -25.90 -16.67
C GLY A 116 -2.54 -24.88 -15.55
N THR A 117 -1.50 -24.14 -15.21
CA THR A 117 -1.48 -23.16 -14.12
C THR A 117 -1.85 -21.77 -14.63
N ASP A 118 -2.95 -21.21 -14.16
CA ASP A 118 -3.30 -19.81 -14.37
C ASP A 118 -2.66 -18.95 -13.26
N TRP A 119 -1.46 -18.48 -13.52
CA TRP A 119 -0.69 -17.68 -12.57
C TRP A 119 -1.36 -16.35 -12.21
N GLN A 120 -2.06 -15.72 -13.14
CA GLN A 120 -2.79 -14.48 -12.87
C GLN A 120 -3.94 -14.71 -11.89
N LYS A 121 -4.66 -15.84 -12.03
CA LYS A 121 -5.75 -16.19 -11.11
C LYS A 121 -5.25 -16.41 -9.68
N LEU A 122 -4.02 -16.88 -9.52
CA LEU A 122 -3.42 -17.14 -8.21
C LEU A 122 -3.00 -15.86 -7.49
N ILE A 123 -2.53 -14.86 -8.22
CA ILE A 123 -2.04 -13.61 -7.61
C ILE A 123 -3.10 -12.53 -7.44
N PHE A 124 -4.13 -12.51 -8.30
CA PHE A 124 -5.19 -11.50 -8.23
C PHE A 124 -6.32 -11.93 -7.33
N ASN A 125 -6.61 -11.10 -6.33
CA ASN A 125 -7.67 -11.30 -5.36
C ASN A 125 -8.65 -10.13 -5.37
N SER A 126 -9.88 -10.38 -4.94
CA SER A 126 -10.76 -9.30 -4.49
C SER A 126 -10.22 -8.76 -3.18
N ALA A 127 -10.13 -7.43 -3.07
CA ALA A 127 -9.51 -6.74 -1.96
C ALA A 127 -10.50 -5.79 -1.28
N ALA A 128 -10.69 -5.92 0.01
CA ALA A 128 -11.54 -5.04 0.79
C ALA A 128 -10.82 -3.75 1.15
N ARG A 129 -11.58 -2.66 1.17
CA ARG A 129 -11.17 -1.36 1.68
C ARG A 129 -12.23 -0.85 2.63
N THR A 130 -11.85 -0.53 3.86
CA THR A 130 -12.75 -0.02 4.89
C THR A 130 -12.19 1.24 5.53
N SER A 131 -13.06 2.18 5.86
CA SER A 131 -12.75 3.35 6.67
C SER A 131 -13.88 3.58 7.66
N HIS A 132 -13.51 3.88 8.89
CA HIS A 132 -14.44 4.24 9.95
C HIS A 132 -13.87 5.42 10.72
N ASP A 133 -14.55 6.54 10.65
CA ASP A 133 -14.13 7.78 11.27
C ASP A 133 -15.22 8.27 12.20
N ILE A 134 -14.89 8.48 13.47
CA ILE A 134 -15.78 9.05 14.46
C ILE A 134 -15.18 10.34 15.00
N SER A 135 -15.96 11.37 15.15
CA SER A 135 -15.50 12.62 15.76
C SER A 135 -16.55 13.23 16.68
N VAL A 136 -16.07 13.90 17.69
CA VAL A 136 -16.88 14.64 18.64
C VAL A 136 -16.34 16.06 18.76
N SER A 137 -17.21 17.04 18.74
CA SER A 137 -16.85 18.45 18.95
C SER A 137 -17.88 19.15 19.79
N GLY A 138 -17.48 20.17 20.51
CA GLY A 138 -18.36 20.97 21.32
C GLY A 138 -17.62 22.01 22.12
N GLY A 139 -18.36 22.74 22.95
CA GLY A 139 -17.76 23.73 23.83
C GLY A 139 -18.73 24.83 24.24
N ASN A 140 -18.22 25.71 25.07
CA ASN A 140 -18.90 26.91 25.53
C ASN A 140 -18.02 28.16 25.26
N ASP A 141 -18.38 29.29 25.85
CA ASP A 141 -17.63 30.55 25.72
C ASP A 141 -16.23 30.53 26.33
N LYS A 142 -15.93 29.55 27.19
CA LYS A 142 -14.64 29.41 27.87
C LYS A 142 -13.78 28.28 27.29
N SER A 143 -14.40 27.23 26.83
CA SER A 143 -13.64 26.02 26.38
C SER A 143 -14.30 25.37 25.18
N THR A 144 -13.48 25.02 24.21
CA THR A 144 -13.89 24.23 23.05
C THR A 144 -13.01 23.02 22.90
N PHE A 145 -13.54 21.95 22.34
CA PHE A 145 -12.81 20.74 22.09
C PHE A 145 -13.26 20.06 20.80
N PHE A 146 -12.31 19.35 20.18
CA PHE A 146 -12.53 18.42 19.08
C PHE A 146 -11.72 17.18 19.35
N GLY A 147 -12.33 16.01 19.22
CA GLY A 147 -11.66 14.72 19.26
C GLY A 147 -12.10 13.87 18.10
N SER A 148 -11.18 13.12 17.51
CA SER A 148 -11.50 12.16 16.46
C SER A 148 -10.72 10.86 16.63
N PHE A 149 -11.28 9.79 16.09
CA PHE A 149 -10.66 8.48 15.97
C PHE A 149 -10.98 7.92 14.57
N GLY A 150 -9.95 7.49 13.88
CA GLY A 150 -10.07 6.92 12.55
C GLY A 150 -9.43 5.53 12.47
N TYR A 151 -10.11 4.63 11.79
CA TYR A 151 -9.59 3.31 11.41
C TYR A 151 -9.69 3.15 9.90
N TYR A 152 -8.58 2.84 9.26
CA TYR A 152 -8.52 2.57 7.84
C TYR A 152 -7.82 1.24 7.60
N ASN A 153 -8.40 0.39 6.75
CA ASN A 153 -7.81 -0.86 6.30
C ASN A 153 -8.01 -1.01 4.80
N GLN A 154 -6.92 -1.33 4.10
CA GLN A 154 -6.92 -1.62 2.67
C GLN A 154 -6.11 -2.88 2.40
N GLU A 155 -6.75 -3.84 1.77
CA GLU A 155 -6.09 -5.02 1.21
C GLU A 155 -5.58 -4.71 -0.20
N GLY A 156 -4.50 -5.37 -0.62
CA GLY A 156 -4.02 -5.30 -1.99
C GLY A 156 -4.75 -6.29 -2.91
N ILE A 157 -4.98 -5.88 -4.16
CA ILE A 157 -5.58 -6.77 -5.20
C ILE A 157 -4.58 -7.79 -5.73
N VAL A 158 -3.29 -7.60 -5.48
CA VAL A 158 -2.23 -8.53 -5.85
C VAL A 158 -1.67 -9.14 -4.57
N MET A 159 -1.76 -10.46 -4.43
CA MET A 159 -1.26 -11.21 -3.28
C MET A 159 -1.74 -10.62 -1.94
N ARG A 160 -3.03 -10.61 -1.73
CA ARG A 160 -3.70 -9.99 -0.57
C ARG A 160 -3.05 -10.31 0.78
N ASP A 161 -2.55 -11.53 0.96
CA ASP A 161 -1.99 -11.97 2.24
C ASP A 161 -0.68 -11.27 2.62
N ILE A 162 0.01 -10.70 1.63
CA ILE A 162 1.27 -9.95 1.79
C ILE A 162 1.19 -8.52 1.26
N SER A 163 -0.01 -8.04 0.98
CA SER A 163 -0.25 -6.69 0.49
C SER A 163 -1.42 -6.07 1.24
N ASN A 164 -1.12 -5.32 2.28
CA ASN A 164 -2.13 -4.67 3.12
C ASN A 164 -1.59 -3.40 3.76
N TYR A 165 -2.51 -2.50 4.08
CA TYR A 165 -2.23 -1.24 4.76
C TYR A 165 -3.31 -1.01 5.81
N LYS A 166 -2.90 -0.82 7.08
CA LYS A 166 -3.77 -0.46 8.19
C LYS A 166 -3.28 0.82 8.82
N ARG A 167 -4.19 1.73 9.12
CA ARG A 167 -3.89 2.97 9.81
C ARG A 167 -4.93 3.23 10.90
N ILE A 168 -4.45 3.59 12.07
CA ILE A 168 -5.24 4.09 13.18
C ILE A 168 -4.81 5.52 13.43
N THR A 169 -5.75 6.44 13.56
CA THR A 169 -5.49 7.83 13.87
C THR A 169 -6.29 8.23 15.09
N ALA A 170 -5.69 9.02 15.97
CA ALA A 170 -6.38 9.65 17.09
C ALA A 170 -5.95 11.12 17.16
N ARG A 171 -6.93 12.02 17.27
CA ARG A 171 -6.68 13.45 17.31
C ARG A 171 -7.44 14.08 18.46
N LEU A 172 -6.79 15.01 19.13
CA LEU A 172 -7.37 15.86 20.17
C LEU A 172 -6.96 17.30 19.93
N ASN A 173 -7.94 18.19 19.90
CA ASN A 173 -7.74 19.63 19.88
C ASN A 173 -8.59 20.25 20.98
N SER A 174 -8.02 21.16 21.77
CA SER A 174 -8.78 21.92 22.73
C SER A 174 -8.25 23.34 22.88
N SER A 175 -9.12 24.26 23.26
CA SER A 175 -8.81 25.67 23.54
C SER A 175 -9.57 26.11 24.76
N HIS A 176 -8.88 26.79 25.67
CA HIS A 176 -9.41 27.22 26.98
C HIS A 176 -9.08 28.67 27.25
N LYS A 177 -10.09 29.50 27.39
CA LYS A 177 -9.95 30.88 27.82
C LYS A 177 -9.80 30.91 29.34
N VAL A 178 -8.55 30.93 29.81
CA VAL A 178 -8.20 30.87 31.23
C VAL A 178 -8.51 32.22 31.92
N PHE A 179 -8.15 33.31 31.23
CA PHE A 179 -8.47 34.68 31.63
C PHE A 179 -9.04 35.47 30.44
N PRO A 180 -9.72 36.61 30.64
CA PRO A 180 -10.21 37.41 29.53
C PRO A 180 -9.14 37.77 28.49
N PHE A 181 -7.88 37.86 28.92
CA PHE A 181 -6.70 38.19 28.11
C PHE A 181 -5.83 36.99 27.74
N LEU A 182 -6.09 35.78 28.28
CA LEU A 182 -5.26 34.60 28.06
C LEU A 182 -6.09 33.41 27.59
N THR A 183 -5.77 32.91 26.40
CA THR A 183 -6.27 31.64 25.89
C THR A 183 -5.11 30.64 25.76
N VAL A 184 -5.27 29.44 26.26
CA VAL A 184 -4.33 28.34 26.08
C VAL A 184 -4.99 27.22 25.27
N GLY A 185 -4.24 26.53 24.46
CA GLY A 185 -4.78 25.43 23.68
C GLY A 185 -3.72 24.43 23.28
N GLN A 186 -4.20 23.31 22.77
CA GLN A 186 -3.37 22.21 22.29
C GLN A 186 -3.99 21.53 21.07
N THR A 187 -3.12 20.98 20.24
CA THR A 187 -3.49 20.05 19.18
C THR A 187 -2.53 18.88 19.27
N LEU A 188 -3.06 17.67 19.37
CA LEU A 188 -2.32 16.43 19.40
C LEU A 188 -2.88 15.51 18.33
N ASN A 189 -2.01 14.90 17.57
CA ASN A 189 -2.33 13.88 16.57
C ASN A 189 -1.39 12.69 16.74
N TYR A 190 -1.96 11.51 16.81
CA TYR A 190 -1.25 10.25 16.83
C TYR A 190 -1.71 9.39 15.67
N THR A 191 -0.76 8.78 14.98
CA THR A 191 -1.05 7.87 13.87
C THR A 191 -0.17 6.64 13.98
N HIS A 192 -0.79 5.49 13.98
CA HIS A 192 -0.14 4.19 13.87
C HIS A 192 -0.43 3.59 12.50
N VAL A 193 0.62 3.23 11.76
CA VAL A 193 0.52 2.53 10.49
C VAL A 193 1.18 1.17 10.60
N LYS A 194 0.49 0.15 10.13
CA LYS A 194 1.05 -1.17 9.86
C LYS A 194 0.82 -1.50 8.40
N SER A 195 1.89 -1.74 7.66
CA SER A 195 1.79 -2.01 6.23
C SER A 195 2.67 -3.18 5.82
N GLN A 196 2.24 -3.85 4.79
CA GLN A 196 3.03 -4.78 4.04
C GLN A 196 2.73 -4.53 2.57
N GLY A 197 3.78 -4.35 1.79
CA GLY A 197 3.66 -4.08 0.36
C GLY A 197 4.59 -4.99 -0.42
N ILE A 198 4.22 -5.20 -1.68
CA ILE A 198 5.03 -5.93 -2.65
C ILE A 198 5.50 -4.95 -3.71
N ASN A 199 6.71 -5.14 -4.21
CA ASN A 199 7.14 -4.46 -5.44
C ASN A 199 6.45 -5.15 -6.64
N SER A 200 5.26 -4.65 -6.98
CA SER A 200 4.46 -5.22 -8.08
C SER A 200 5.01 -4.87 -9.47
N ASN A 201 5.81 -3.81 -9.57
CA ASN A 201 6.34 -3.30 -10.84
C ASN A 201 7.80 -3.73 -11.11
N GLY A 202 8.33 -4.65 -10.34
CA GLY A 202 9.66 -5.21 -10.60
C GLY A 202 9.70 -5.91 -11.95
N GLU A 203 10.66 -5.52 -12.80
CA GLU A 203 10.85 -6.11 -14.13
C GLU A 203 11.20 -7.59 -14.01
N PHE A 204 12.00 -7.95 -13.01
CA PHE A 204 12.47 -9.30 -12.77
C PHE A 204 12.02 -9.81 -11.40
N GLY A 205 11.52 -11.04 -11.35
CA GLY A 205 11.19 -11.73 -10.10
C GLY A 205 10.00 -11.18 -9.30
N GLY A 206 9.36 -10.09 -9.74
CA GLY A 206 8.15 -9.56 -9.12
C GLY A 206 6.93 -10.45 -9.40
N PRO A 207 5.90 -10.43 -8.53
CA PRO A 207 4.74 -11.32 -8.69
C PRO A 207 3.96 -11.09 -9.98
N LEU A 208 3.85 -9.85 -10.46
CA LEU A 208 3.17 -9.55 -11.74
C LEU A 208 3.98 -10.04 -12.94
N SER A 209 5.28 -9.73 -12.99
CA SER A 209 6.16 -10.19 -14.08
C SER A 209 6.24 -11.71 -14.09
N SER A 210 6.35 -12.35 -12.95
CA SER A 210 6.33 -13.81 -12.84
C SER A 210 5.01 -14.42 -13.32
N ALA A 211 3.87 -13.83 -12.95
CA ALA A 211 2.57 -14.35 -13.37
C ALA A 211 2.27 -14.20 -14.86
N ILE A 212 2.96 -13.28 -15.54
CA ILE A 212 2.82 -13.08 -16.99
C ILE A 212 3.80 -13.96 -17.76
N ASN A 213 5.01 -14.12 -17.26
CA ASN A 213 6.12 -14.74 -18.01
C ASN A 213 6.36 -16.21 -17.64
N LEU A 214 5.92 -16.66 -16.47
CA LEU A 214 6.08 -18.06 -16.07
C LEU A 214 5.15 -18.93 -16.91
N ASP A 215 5.70 -20.02 -17.46
CA ASP A 215 4.94 -20.90 -18.31
C ASP A 215 3.83 -21.62 -17.55
N PRO A 216 2.66 -21.81 -18.19
CA PRO A 216 1.51 -22.47 -17.57
C PRO A 216 1.67 -23.98 -17.44
N THR A 217 2.73 -24.58 -17.97
CA THR A 217 3.04 -26.00 -17.82
C THR A 217 3.78 -26.29 -16.51
N THR A 218 4.31 -25.26 -15.84
CA THR A 218 4.92 -25.36 -14.53
C THR A 218 3.81 -25.49 -13.46
N PRO A 219 3.85 -26.54 -12.62
CA PRO A 219 2.87 -26.72 -11.55
C PRO A 219 3.12 -25.74 -10.41
N ILE A 220 2.10 -25.45 -9.61
CA ILE A 220 2.25 -24.63 -8.39
C ILE A 220 3.21 -25.33 -7.42
N ILE A 221 3.01 -26.63 -7.22
CA ILE A 221 3.80 -27.50 -6.34
C ILE A 221 4.23 -28.69 -7.18
N GLU A 222 5.53 -29.01 -7.15
CA GLU A 222 6.02 -30.20 -7.83
C GLU A 222 5.72 -31.43 -6.98
N THR A 223 5.07 -32.39 -7.58
CA THR A 223 4.67 -33.65 -6.93
C THR A 223 5.27 -34.88 -7.59
N ASP A 224 5.90 -34.73 -8.76
CA ASP A 224 6.55 -35.84 -9.46
C ASP A 224 7.87 -36.22 -8.76
N PRO A 225 7.95 -37.43 -8.16
CA PRO A 225 9.15 -37.89 -7.46
C PRO A 225 10.42 -37.91 -8.33
N ALA A 226 10.25 -38.13 -9.64
CA ALA A 226 11.38 -38.15 -10.57
C ALA A 226 11.95 -36.74 -10.76
N LYS A 227 11.06 -35.75 -10.91
CA LYS A 227 11.47 -34.33 -11.00
C LYS A 227 12.05 -33.81 -9.71
N ILE A 228 11.45 -34.14 -8.54
CA ILE A 228 11.92 -33.72 -7.23
C ILE A 228 13.36 -34.22 -6.95
N LYS A 229 13.75 -35.35 -7.53
CA LYS A 229 15.11 -35.88 -7.44
C LYS A 229 16.09 -35.26 -8.45
N SER A 230 15.60 -34.45 -9.37
CA SER A 230 16.46 -33.81 -10.37
C SER A 230 17.34 -32.70 -9.77
N SER A 231 18.36 -32.29 -10.50
CA SER A 231 19.29 -31.24 -10.07
C SER A 231 18.62 -29.89 -9.78
N ALA A 232 17.50 -29.58 -10.46
CA ALA A 232 16.75 -28.36 -10.24
C ALA A 232 16.19 -28.25 -8.81
N TYR A 233 15.86 -29.38 -8.20
CA TYR A 233 15.30 -29.46 -6.86
C TYR A 233 16.29 -29.98 -5.79
N ASN A 234 17.49 -30.36 -6.21
CA ASN A 234 18.54 -30.88 -5.31
C ASN A 234 19.33 -29.74 -4.66
N ASN A 235 18.62 -28.83 -4.01
CA ASN A 235 19.19 -27.71 -3.29
C ASN A 235 18.63 -27.73 -1.85
N PRO A 236 19.48 -27.77 -0.79
CA PRO A 236 19.03 -27.80 0.58
C PRO A 236 18.22 -26.55 0.99
N TYR A 237 18.38 -25.45 0.28
CA TYR A 237 17.66 -24.18 0.52
C TYR A 237 16.40 -24.03 -0.32
N ILE A 238 15.98 -25.07 -1.06
CA ILE A 238 14.78 -24.97 -1.88
C ILE A 238 13.55 -24.78 -1.00
N LEU A 239 12.75 -23.80 -1.35
CA LEU A 239 11.53 -23.51 -0.59
C LEU A 239 10.48 -24.59 -0.84
N ARG A 240 9.90 -25.08 0.24
CA ARG A 240 8.85 -26.09 0.23
C ARG A 240 7.53 -25.53 0.74
N ALA A 241 6.46 -25.94 0.10
CA ALA A 241 5.11 -25.64 0.56
C ALA A 241 4.82 -26.34 1.91
N PRO A 242 3.79 -25.94 2.64
CA PRO A 242 3.43 -26.54 3.94
C PRO A 242 3.25 -28.08 3.91
N GLY A 243 2.97 -28.67 2.74
CA GLY A 243 2.90 -30.12 2.55
C GLY A 243 4.25 -30.83 2.36
N GLY A 244 5.38 -30.12 2.42
CA GLY A 244 6.74 -30.66 2.29
C GLY A 244 7.26 -30.80 0.87
N ASN A 245 6.43 -30.70 -0.16
CA ASN A 245 6.83 -30.71 -1.54
C ASN A 245 7.38 -29.33 -1.98
N PRO A 246 8.36 -29.27 -2.90
CA PRO A 246 8.88 -28.01 -3.38
C PRO A 246 7.88 -27.28 -4.29
N TYR A 247 7.97 -25.98 -4.35
CA TYR A 247 7.26 -25.21 -5.37
C TYR A 247 7.79 -25.50 -6.76
N GLY A 248 6.89 -25.51 -7.75
CA GLY A 248 7.27 -25.79 -9.13
C GLY A 248 8.27 -24.77 -9.67
N ILE A 249 9.27 -25.26 -10.36
CA ILE A 249 10.32 -24.49 -11.05
C ILE A 249 10.16 -24.74 -12.55
N SER A 250 10.11 -23.67 -13.35
CA SER A 250 10.06 -23.81 -14.80
C SER A 250 11.36 -24.41 -15.34
N SER A 251 11.23 -25.34 -16.27
CA SER A 251 12.36 -25.86 -17.05
C SER A 251 12.58 -25.07 -18.36
N LEU A 252 11.65 -24.22 -18.72
CA LEU A 252 11.65 -23.48 -20.00
C LEU A 252 11.96 -22.00 -19.82
N VAL A 253 11.55 -21.41 -18.69
CA VAL A 253 11.80 -20.01 -18.35
C VAL A 253 12.92 -19.96 -17.32
N ASN A 254 14.10 -19.62 -17.77
CA ASN A 254 15.34 -19.66 -16.97
C ASN A 254 15.76 -18.29 -16.41
N GLN A 255 14.98 -17.25 -16.64
CA GLN A 255 15.27 -15.93 -16.11
C GLN A 255 14.66 -15.79 -14.72
N GLU A 256 15.00 -14.77 -14.01
CA GLU A 256 14.66 -14.45 -12.62
C GLU A 256 13.16 -14.56 -12.25
N MET A 257 12.40 -15.38 -13.00
CA MET A 257 10.98 -15.63 -12.75
C MET A 257 10.85 -16.67 -11.64
N SER A 258 10.27 -16.26 -10.55
CA SER A 258 10.01 -17.12 -9.40
C SER A 258 8.55 -17.57 -9.38
N ASN A 259 8.30 -18.74 -8.80
CA ASN A 259 6.94 -19.14 -8.50
C ASN A 259 6.28 -18.11 -7.56
N PRO A 260 5.18 -17.46 -7.97
CA PRO A 260 4.59 -16.39 -7.18
C PRO A 260 4.16 -16.80 -5.77
N LEU A 261 3.72 -18.04 -5.57
CA LEU A 261 3.33 -18.52 -4.24
C LEU A 261 4.53 -18.85 -3.35
N ALA A 262 5.66 -19.26 -3.95
CA ALA A 262 6.94 -19.36 -3.22
C ALA A 262 7.38 -17.97 -2.74
N PHE A 263 7.31 -16.96 -3.61
CA PHE A 263 7.58 -15.57 -3.24
C PHE A 263 6.66 -15.12 -2.09
N GLN A 264 5.35 -15.37 -2.20
CA GLN A 264 4.39 -15.02 -1.14
C GLN A 264 4.79 -15.61 0.22
N GLN A 265 5.18 -16.89 0.24
CA GLN A 265 5.60 -17.55 1.47
C GLN A 265 6.82 -16.88 2.12
N THR A 266 7.79 -16.40 1.32
CA THR A 266 8.96 -15.69 1.87
C THR A 266 8.63 -14.34 2.46
N GLN A 267 7.51 -13.74 2.05
CA GLN A 267 7.10 -12.40 2.50
C GLN A 267 6.08 -12.43 3.65
N LEU A 268 5.57 -13.60 4.02
CA LEU A 268 4.62 -13.69 5.14
C LEU A 268 5.23 -13.16 6.43
N GLY A 269 4.52 -12.24 7.08
CA GLY A 269 4.95 -11.65 8.35
C GLY A 269 5.96 -10.51 8.24
N ASN A 270 6.36 -10.12 7.03
CA ASN A 270 7.29 -9.00 6.81
C ASN A 270 6.52 -7.67 6.79
N TYR A 271 6.29 -7.10 7.96
CA TYR A 271 5.54 -5.85 8.12
C TYR A 271 6.45 -4.67 8.42
N ASN A 272 6.03 -3.50 7.91
CA ASN A 272 6.55 -2.20 8.32
C ASN A 272 5.58 -1.53 9.29
N TRP A 273 6.13 -0.88 10.32
CA TRP A 273 5.37 -0.07 11.28
C TRP A 273 5.89 1.35 11.28
N SER A 274 5.00 2.30 11.44
CA SER A 274 5.36 3.66 11.84
C SER A 274 4.39 4.17 12.89
N ASP A 275 4.92 4.96 13.81
CA ASP A 275 4.18 5.70 14.81
C ASP A 275 4.56 7.17 14.68
N ASP A 276 3.59 7.99 14.33
CA ASP A 276 3.76 9.42 14.14
C ASP A 276 3.00 10.18 15.24
N PHE A 277 3.69 11.06 15.93
CA PHE A 277 3.11 11.93 16.94
C PHE A 277 3.42 13.38 16.57
N VAL A 278 2.38 14.13 16.25
CA VAL A 278 2.48 15.54 15.86
C VAL A 278 1.58 16.38 16.76
N GLY A 279 2.14 17.41 17.37
CA GLY A 279 1.33 18.27 18.23
C GLY A 279 1.96 19.60 18.55
N ASN A 280 1.12 20.50 19.04
CA ASN A 280 1.53 21.77 19.59
C ASN A 280 0.73 22.13 20.84
N VAL A 281 1.30 23.01 21.64
CA VAL A 281 0.65 23.73 22.72
C VAL A 281 0.90 25.21 22.48
N TYR A 282 -0.11 26.03 22.63
CA TYR A 282 0.00 27.47 22.42
C TYR A 282 -0.66 28.28 23.55
N ALA A 283 -0.20 29.50 23.70
CA ALA A 283 -0.83 30.52 24.53
C ALA A 283 -1.00 31.80 23.71
N GLU A 284 -2.20 32.34 23.68
CA GLU A 284 -2.54 33.59 22.99
C GLU A 284 -2.87 34.65 24.03
N LEU A 285 -2.14 35.77 23.99
CA LEU A 285 -2.38 36.94 24.84
C LEU A 285 -3.10 38.02 24.00
N LYS A 286 -4.25 38.47 24.49
CA LYS A 286 -4.93 39.63 23.95
C LYS A 286 -4.53 40.86 24.78
N LEU A 287 -3.74 41.74 24.17
CA LEU A 287 -3.29 43.01 24.74
C LEU A 287 -4.35 44.08 24.52
#